data_b7135cc90dbc3e0992b64a80a7517341
#
_entry.id   b7135cc90dbc3e0992b64a80a7517341
#
_cell.length_a   1.000
_cell.length_b   1.000
_cell.length_c   1.000
_cell.angle_alpha   90.00
_cell.angle_beta   90.00
_cell.angle_gamma   90.00
#
_symmetry.space_group_name_H-M   'P 1'
#
loop_
_entity.id
_entity.type
_entity.pdbx_description
1 polymer ?
#
loop_
_entity_poly.entity_id
_entity_poly.type
_entity_poly.pdbx_seq_one_letter_code
_entity_poly.pdbx_strand_id
1 'polypeptide(L)'
;MGLIEAIKKYNLTNPISNVENSDAFSYFLNNGIPTNKDEEWKYTSLKQLVLNDFSVEAEGEEISQDELDKSTLKTKHQIIFLNGEMVKKPEIDGILITSYTDKNPSYKDAFTALNAAYANNGYRIHVEKNVHLKDSIEVIFLSKNTTNNFIQYRNRIDLNENSSIKIIEHFKCLDKNLCFTNSLTSINLEKSSNIEFNKLQNHNDFQIVVDNTIINQDEKSYSTINTLLLGGKFTRNNLSFYQNGEFCESNMNGVVILNNNEFGDNHTYVDHKNANCESNELYKGVYLDKSKGVFNGKIMVRPDAQKINAFQANNNLLLSENSSINSKPQLEIYADDVKCSHGCTIGQLDDNALFYMRTRGISKEDAKTILTFAFASEAIEKLTIDELADITKKEMEKKLNLSLN
;
A
#
# COMPACT_ATOMS: atom_id res chain seq x y z
N MET A 1 -15.76 21.23 9.90
CA MET A 1 -16.75 20.47 9.06
C MET A 1 -16.11 19.16 8.67
N GLY A 2 -16.60 18.02 9.12
CA GLY A 2 -16.00 16.73 8.82
C GLY A 2 -16.05 16.40 7.32
N LEU A 3 -15.27 15.39 6.87
CA LEU A 3 -15.12 15.03 5.46
C LEU A 3 -16.47 14.86 4.73
N ILE A 4 -17.44 14.15 5.32
CA ILE A 4 -18.75 13.92 4.67
C ILE A 4 -19.49 15.24 4.40
N GLU A 5 -19.48 16.17 5.35
CA GLU A 5 -20.14 17.47 5.19
C GLU A 5 -19.42 18.35 4.16
N ALA A 6 -18.08 18.30 4.12
CA ALA A 6 -17.30 18.99 3.11
C ALA A 6 -17.64 18.47 1.70
N ILE A 7 -17.71 17.17 1.52
CA ILE A 7 -18.08 16.52 0.26
C ILE A 7 -19.51 16.85 -0.15
N LYS A 8 -20.48 16.80 0.79
CA LYS A 8 -21.88 17.19 0.50
C LYS A 8 -21.98 18.63 0.03
N LYS A 9 -21.29 19.55 0.72
CA LYS A 9 -21.28 20.97 0.35
C LYS A 9 -20.66 21.19 -1.03
N TYR A 10 -19.54 20.53 -1.32
CA TYR A 10 -18.89 20.59 -2.61
C TYR A 10 -19.82 20.10 -3.74
N ASN A 11 -20.52 18.99 -3.54
CA ASN A 11 -21.45 18.43 -4.54
C ASN A 11 -22.67 19.34 -4.83
N LEU A 12 -23.05 20.22 -3.89
CA LEU A 12 -24.11 21.19 -4.14
C LEU A 12 -23.71 22.27 -5.15
N THR A 13 -22.44 22.66 -5.17
CA THR A 13 -21.88 23.67 -6.08
C THR A 13 -21.31 23.05 -7.36
N ASN A 14 -20.84 21.82 -7.28
CA ASN A 14 -20.23 21.04 -8.36
C ASN A 14 -20.90 19.68 -8.49
N PRO A 15 -22.14 19.62 -9.03
CA PRO A 15 -22.89 18.37 -9.08
C PRO A 15 -22.23 17.38 -10.05
N ILE A 16 -22.20 16.12 -9.63
CA ILE A 16 -21.71 15.02 -10.46
C ILE A 16 -22.67 14.83 -11.64
N SER A 17 -22.18 14.99 -12.85
CA SER A 17 -22.98 14.94 -14.08
C SER A 17 -23.10 13.53 -14.69
N ASN A 18 -22.18 12.62 -14.35
CA ASN A 18 -22.17 11.25 -14.85
C ASN A 18 -23.03 10.37 -13.92
N VAL A 19 -23.87 9.49 -14.49
CA VAL A 19 -24.80 8.63 -13.75
C VAL A 19 -24.03 7.65 -12.85
N GLU A 20 -23.00 7.01 -13.37
CA GLU A 20 -22.20 6.00 -12.65
C GLU A 20 -21.50 6.60 -11.43
N ASN A 21 -20.94 7.80 -11.58
CA ASN A 21 -20.31 8.52 -10.47
C ASN A 21 -21.37 8.99 -9.45
N SER A 22 -22.57 9.36 -9.90
CA SER A 22 -23.70 9.73 -9.04
C SER A 22 -24.22 8.53 -8.22
N ASP A 23 -24.28 7.34 -8.82
CA ASP A 23 -24.65 6.10 -8.14
C ASP A 23 -23.60 5.74 -7.08
N ALA A 24 -22.31 5.86 -7.42
CA ALA A 24 -21.20 5.65 -6.47
C ALA A 24 -21.25 6.66 -5.31
N PHE A 25 -21.57 7.91 -5.58
CA PHE A 25 -21.77 8.93 -4.55
C PHE A 25 -22.94 8.62 -3.63
N SER A 26 -24.06 8.21 -4.21
CA SER A 26 -25.24 7.80 -3.46
C SER A 26 -24.94 6.58 -2.58
N TYR A 27 -24.20 5.61 -3.08
CA TYR A 27 -23.72 4.47 -2.31
C TYR A 27 -22.86 4.91 -1.12
N PHE A 28 -21.89 5.81 -1.35
CA PHE A 28 -21.05 6.36 -0.28
C PHE A 28 -21.87 7.09 0.79
N LEU A 29 -22.83 7.93 0.40
CA LEU A 29 -23.67 8.65 1.35
C LEU A 29 -24.55 7.73 2.20
N ASN A 30 -25.06 6.66 1.62
CA ASN A 30 -25.93 5.70 2.32
C ASN A 30 -25.14 4.83 3.31
N ASN A 31 -23.90 4.48 2.99
CA ASN A 31 -23.04 3.64 3.85
C ASN A 31 -22.18 4.48 4.81
N GLY A 32 -21.82 5.72 4.41
CA GLY A 32 -20.98 6.62 5.20
C GLY A 32 -19.53 6.14 5.34
N ILE A 33 -18.78 6.81 6.23
CA ILE A 33 -17.42 6.38 6.62
C ILE A 33 -17.55 5.17 7.53
N PRO A 34 -16.82 4.06 7.26
CA PRO A 34 -16.86 2.86 8.09
C PRO A 34 -16.49 3.12 9.55
N THR A 35 -17.02 2.31 10.43
CA THR A 35 -16.82 2.40 11.88
C THR A 35 -16.25 1.09 12.43
N ASN A 36 -15.88 1.07 13.70
CA ASN A 36 -15.44 -0.16 14.39
C ASN A 36 -16.54 -1.24 14.51
N LYS A 37 -17.78 -0.97 14.07
CA LYS A 37 -18.85 -1.97 13.98
C LYS A 37 -18.76 -2.78 12.67
N ASP A 38 -18.10 -2.23 11.67
CA ASP A 38 -17.86 -2.89 10.39
C ASP A 38 -16.69 -3.87 10.56
N GLU A 39 -16.88 -5.14 10.23
CA GLU A 39 -15.91 -6.24 10.48
C GLU A 39 -14.51 -5.91 9.96
N GLU A 40 -14.42 -5.38 8.72
CA GLU A 40 -13.16 -5.03 8.07
C GLU A 40 -12.48 -3.78 8.69
N TRP A 41 -13.19 -3.05 9.57
CA TRP A 41 -12.72 -1.82 10.23
C TRP A 41 -12.70 -1.94 11.76
N LYS A 42 -12.93 -3.12 12.31
CA LYS A 42 -13.09 -3.37 13.75
C LYS A 42 -11.94 -2.80 14.58
N TYR A 43 -10.71 -2.89 14.09
CA TYR A 43 -9.51 -2.43 14.80
C TYR A 43 -8.97 -1.09 14.28
N THR A 44 -9.67 -0.46 13.33
CA THR A 44 -9.21 0.72 12.60
C THR A 44 -10.16 1.88 12.77
N SER A 45 -9.72 2.92 13.48
CA SER A 45 -10.54 4.10 13.77
C SER A 45 -10.31 5.22 12.75
N LEU A 46 -11.38 5.63 12.09
CA LEU A 46 -11.38 6.74 11.12
C LEU A 46 -11.84 8.08 11.73
N LYS A 47 -11.77 8.23 13.06
CA LYS A 47 -12.16 9.48 13.73
C LYS A 47 -11.48 10.72 13.17
N GLN A 48 -10.26 10.59 12.66
CA GLN A 48 -9.52 11.69 12.07
C GLN A 48 -10.20 12.27 10.82
N LEU A 49 -10.86 11.44 10.01
CA LEU A 49 -11.62 11.89 8.84
C LEU A 49 -12.95 12.57 9.22
N VAL A 50 -13.48 12.23 10.40
CA VAL A 50 -14.75 12.78 10.89
C VAL A 50 -14.53 14.11 11.62
N LEU A 51 -13.44 14.23 12.38
CA LEU A 51 -13.20 15.34 13.30
C LEU A 51 -12.42 16.52 12.69
N ASN A 52 -11.68 16.28 11.59
CA ASN A 52 -10.92 17.34 10.96
C ASN A 52 -11.69 17.93 9.77
N ASP A 53 -11.46 19.21 9.55
CA ASP A 53 -11.98 19.92 8.39
C ASP A 53 -11.13 19.60 7.17
N PHE A 54 -11.78 19.28 6.05
CA PHE A 54 -11.12 19.05 4.76
C PHE A 54 -11.74 19.96 3.70
N SER A 55 -10.91 20.38 2.73
CA SER A 55 -11.33 21.04 1.50
C SER A 55 -11.22 20.06 0.35
N VAL A 56 -12.26 19.94 -0.48
CA VAL A 56 -12.24 19.16 -1.73
C VAL A 56 -11.51 19.94 -2.83
N GLU A 57 -11.50 21.27 -2.73
CA GLU A 57 -10.76 22.20 -3.60
C GLU A 57 -9.77 22.98 -2.74
N ALA A 58 -8.71 22.35 -2.29
CA ALA A 58 -7.64 23.04 -1.62
C ALA A 58 -6.79 23.80 -2.66
N GLU A 59 -6.46 25.05 -2.36
CA GLU A 59 -5.51 25.79 -3.19
C GLU A 59 -4.13 25.15 -3.09
N GLY A 60 -3.65 24.64 -4.22
CA GLY A 60 -2.31 24.08 -4.36
C GLY A 60 -1.26 25.18 -4.34
N GLU A 61 -0.13 24.90 -3.71
CA GLU A 61 1.06 25.74 -3.77
C GLU A 61 2.07 25.18 -4.79
N GLU A 62 2.83 26.07 -5.40
CA GLU A 62 3.95 25.68 -6.26
C GLU A 62 5.05 24.99 -5.44
N ILE A 63 5.76 24.10 -6.10
CA ILE A 63 6.89 23.40 -5.51
C ILE A 63 8.18 23.83 -6.22
N SER A 64 9.21 24.13 -5.43
CA SER A 64 10.52 24.47 -5.96
C SER A 64 11.24 23.23 -6.51
N GLN A 65 12.20 23.44 -7.41
CA GLN A 65 13.02 22.36 -7.94
C GLN A 65 13.78 21.61 -6.82
N ASP A 66 14.23 22.29 -5.78
CA ASP A 66 14.92 21.68 -4.62
C ASP A 66 13.98 20.77 -3.81
N GLU A 67 12.73 21.18 -3.60
CA GLU A 67 11.72 20.33 -2.94
C GLU A 67 11.39 19.10 -3.78
N LEU A 68 11.30 19.25 -5.11
CA LEU A 68 11.07 18.14 -6.03
C LEU A 68 12.24 17.15 -5.98
N ASP A 69 13.48 17.64 -6.08
CA ASP A 69 14.70 16.83 -6.08
C ASP A 69 14.91 16.06 -4.76
N LYS A 70 14.47 16.64 -3.64
CA LYS A 70 14.46 15.97 -2.32
C LYS A 70 13.32 14.98 -2.15
N SER A 71 12.28 15.09 -2.95
CA SER A 71 11.08 14.25 -2.85
C SER A 71 11.17 12.97 -3.67
N THR A 72 11.90 12.98 -4.78
CA THR A 72 12.03 11.84 -5.71
C THR A 72 13.22 10.95 -5.37
N LEU A 73 13.18 9.69 -5.83
CA LEU A 73 14.30 8.73 -5.76
C LEU A 73 15.31 8.95 -6.90
N LYS A 74 15.07 9.93 -7.78
CA LYS A 74 15.91 10.23 -8.95
C LYS A 74 16.05 9.06 -9.92
N THR A 75 15.03 8.21 -10.01
CA THR A 75 14.98 7.15 -11.01
C THR A 75 14.98 7.73 -12.41
N LYS A 76 15.37 6.91 -13.40
CA LYS A 76 15.43 7.31 -14.79
C LYS A 76 14.05 7.69 -15.36
N HIS A 77 13.01 6.99 -14.94
CA HIS A 77 11.64 7.17 -15.42
C HIS A 77 10.74 7.63 -14.28
N GLN A 78 10.20 8.84 -14.39
CA GLN A 78 9.38 9.45 -13.34
C GLN A 78 8.04 9.91 -13.87
N ILE A 79 6.98 9.52 -13.19
CA ILE A 79 5.64 10.09 -13.31
C ILE A 79 5.41 10.91 -12.04
N ILE A 80 5.16 12.21 -12.20
CA ILE A 80 5.03 13.14 -11.07
C ILE A 80 3.64 13.76 -11.10
N PHE A 81 2.94 13.58 -10.00
CA PHE A 81 1.71 14.30 -9.71
C PHE A 81 1.98 15.40 -8.69
N LEU A 82 1.37 16.56 -8.87
CA LEU A 82 1.35 17.67 -7.93
C LEU A 82 -0.10 18.11 -7.70
N ASN A 83 -0.54 18.07 -6.45
CA ASN A 83 -1.89 18.46 -6.03
C ASN A 83 -3.02 17.86 -6.89
N GLY A 84 -2.87 16.59 -7.28
CA GLY A 84 -3.84 15.86 -8.09
C GLY A 84 -3.52 15.85 -9.60
N GLU A 85 -2.69 16.72 -10.13
CA GLU A 85 -2.41 16.82 -11.56
C GLU A 85 -1.10 16.15 -11.95
N MET A 86 -1.08 15.47 -13.10
CA MET A 86 0.14 14.90 -13.68
C MET A 86 0.98 16.01 -14.33
N VAL A 87 2.10 16.35 -13.71
CA VAL A 87 3.01 17.44 -14.18
C VAL A 87 4.20 16.93 -14.97
N LYS A 88 4.55 15.64 -14.84
CA LYS A 88 5.67 15.01 -15.58
C LYS A 88 5.34 13.57 -15.88
N LYS A 89 5.73 13.12 -17.06
CA LYS A 89 5.75 11.69 -17.47
C LYS A 89 6.93 11.42 -18.39
N PRO A 90 7.51 10.20 -18.36
CA PRO A 90 8.55 9.80 -19.31
C PRO A 90 7.94 9.31 -20.64
N GLU A 91 8.76 9.33 -21.69
CA GLU A 91 8.50 8.59 -22.91
C GLU A 91 9.36 7.31 -22.89
N ILE A 92 8.73 6.15 -23.04
CA ILE A 92 9.39 4.84 -23.01
C ILE A 92 8.86 4.02 -24.18
N ASP A 93 9.76 3.48 -24.97
CA ASP A 93 9.40 2.66 -26.13
C ASP A 93 8.58 1.42 -25.72
N GLY A 94 7.45 1.19 -26.40
CA GLY A 94 6.51 0.11 -26.08
C GLY A 94 5.72 0.28 -24.77
N ILE A 95 5.79 1.45 -24.13
CA ILE A 95 4.99 1.76 -22.91
C ILE A 95 4.26 3.09 -23.07
N LEU A 96 2.93 3.03 -23.13
CA LEU A 96 2.09 4.21 -23.21
C LEU A 96 1.68 4.68 -21.79
N ILE A 97 2.06 5.91 -21.46
CA ILE A 97 1.71 6.56 -20.20
C ILE A 97 0.80 7.75 -20.48
N THR A 98 -0.39 7.74 -19.90
CA THR A 98 -1.39 8.80 -20.07
C THR A 98 -2.04 9.17 -18.75
N SER A 99 -2.61 10.36 -18.66
CA SER A 99 -3.58 10.66 -17.61
C SER A 99 -4.79 9.73 -17.78
N TYR A 100 -5.39 9.34 -16.67
CA TYR A 100 -6.47 8.37 -16.67
C TYR A 100 -7.67 8.90 -15.89
N THR A 101 -8.84 8.75 -16.48
CA THR A 101 -10.14 8.92 -15.84
C THR A 101 -11.00 7.73 -16.21
N ASP A 102 -11.50 7.02 -15.23
CA ASP A 102 -12.36 5.86 -15.42
C ASP A 102 -13.79 6.31 -15.77
N LYS A 103 -14.30 5.86 -16.92
CA LYS A 103 -15.64 6.22 -17.37
C LYS A 103 -16.74 5.36 -16.74
N ASN A 104 -16.39 4.15 -16.31
CA ASN A 104 -17.31 3.19 -15.69
C ASN A 104 -16.68 2.61 -14.42
N PRO A 105 -16.52 3.43 -13.35
CA PRO A 105 -15.79 3.03 -12.17
C PRO A 105 -16.57 1.99 -11.37
N SER A 106 -15.95 0.83 -11.14
CA SER A 106 -16.46 -0.17 -10.20
C SER A 106 -16.10 0.20 -8.77
N TYR A 107 -16.95 -0.20 -7.82
CA TYR A 107 -16.72 -0.03 -6.39
C TYR A 107 -17.36 -1.18 -5.60
N LYS A 108 -16.84 -1.45 -4.41
CA LYS A 108 -17.33 -2.52 -3.52
C LYS A 108 -17.58 -2.09 -2.08
N ASP A 109 -17.03 -0.96 -1.69
CA ASP A 109 -17.09 -0.41 -0.34
C ASP A 109 -17.15 1.12 -0.36
N ALA A 110 -17.27 1.75 0.80
CA ALA A 110 -17.43 3.19 0.92
C ALA A 110 -16.25 3.98 0.31
N PHE A 111 -14.99 3.55 0.51
CA PHE A 111 -13.82 4.29 0.01
C PHE A 111 -13.63 4.10 -1.49
N THR A 112 -13.88 2.92 -2.00
CA THR A 112 -13.86 2.68 -3.45
C THR A 112 -15.02 3.37 -4.17
N ALA A 113 -16.18 3.52 -3.51
CA ALA A 113 -17.30 4.30 -4.02
C ALA A 113 -17.00 5.82 -3.99
N LEU A 114 -16.40 6.31 -2.91
CA LEU A 114 -15.95 7.70 -2.83
C LEU A 114 -14.91 8.01 -3.91
N ASN A 115 -13.98 7.08 -4.14
CA ASN A 115 -13.01 7.18 -5.23
C ASN A 115 -13.71 7.18 -6.60
N ALA A 116 -14.65 6.28 -6.84
CA ALA A 116 -15.42 6.21 -8.07
C ALA A 116 -16.20 7.53 -8.35
N ALA A 117 -16.71 8.17 -7.30
CA ALA A 117 -17.47 9.41 -7.42
C ALA A 117 -16.61 10.63 -7.79
N TYR A 118 -15.39 10.72 -7.25
CA TYR A 118 -14.59 11.96 -7.28
C TYR A 118 -13.18 11.83 -7.86
N ALA A 119 -12.72 10.65 -8.25
CA ALA A 119 -11.39 10.51 -8.86
C ALA A 119 -11.39 11.05 -10.29
N ASN A 120 -10.92 12.26 -10.45
CA ASN A 120 -10.77 12.93 -11.76
C ASN A 120 -9.38 12.74 -12.33
N ASN A 121 -8.41 12.29 -11.52
CA ASN A 121 -7.01 12.21 -11.87
C ASN A 121 -6.43 10.84 -11.51
N GLY A 122 -5.47 10.43 -12.32
CA GLY A 122 -4.71 9.21 -12.15
C GLY A 122 -3.84 8.96 -13.36
N TYR A 123 -3.14 7.85 -13.36
CA TYR A 123 -2.35 7.42 -14.51
C TYR A 123 -2.88 6.12 -15.10
N ARG A 124 -2.64 5.96 -16.40
CA ARG A 124 -2.66 4.67 -17.05
C ARG A 124 -1.28 4.37 -17.62
N ILE A 125 -0.76 3.20 -17.28
CA ILE A 125 0.43 2.61 -17.88
C ILE A 125 -0.04 1.39 -18.67
N HIS A 126 0.20 1.39 -19.98
CA HIS A 126 -0.08 0.27 -20.86
C HIS A 126 1.23 -0.22 -21.47
N VAL A 127 1.57 -1.48 -21.21
CA VAL A 127 2.81 -2.12 -21.66
C VAL A 127 2.49 -3.06 -22.82
N GLU A 128 3.13 -2.85 -23.95
CA GLU A 128 2.93 -3.67 -25.13
C GLU A 128 3.47 -5.10 -24.93
N LYS A 129 2.97 -6.03 -25.75
CA LYS A 129 3.41 -7.43 -25.77
C LYS A 129 4.92 -7.55 -25.99
N ASN A 130 5.58 -8.43 -25.22
CA ASN A 130 7.01 -8.71 -25.26
C ASN A 130 7.92 -7.52 -24.87
N VAL A 131 7.39 -6.49 -24.23
CA VAL A 131 8.19 -5.38 -23.71
C VAL A 131 8.66 -5.68 -22.29
N HIS A 132 9.97 -5.60 -22.05
CA HIS A 132 10.61 -5.85 -20.76
C HIS A 132 11.43 -4.63 -20.34
N LEU A 133 10.89 -3.83 -19.43
CA LEU A 133 11.60 -2.68 -18.89
C LEU A 133 12.40 -3.10 -17.65
N LYS A 134 13.73 -2.95 -17.71
CA LYS A 134 14.63 -3.27 -16.59
C LYS A 134 14.65 -2.19 -15.52
N ASP A 135 14.63 -0.92 -15.95
CA ASP A 135 14.62 0.24 -15.04
C ASP A 135 13.23 0.38 -14.39
N SER A 136 13.19 0.78 -13.13
CA SER A 136 11.92 1.04 -12.46
C SER A 136 11.29 2.36 -12.93
N ILE A 137 9.95 2.40 -12.95
CA ILE A 137 9.17 3.63 -13.11
C ILE A 137 8.78 4.10 -11.69
N GLU A 138 9.23 5.28 -11.32
CA GLU A 138 8.81 5.95 -10.10
C GLU A 138 7.53 6.74 -10.36
N VAL A 139 6.48 6.47 -9.59
CA VAL A 139 5.25 7.27 -9.57
C VAL A 139 5.17 7.96 -8.24
N ILE A 140 5.28 9.28 -8.22
CA ILE A 140 5.20 10.07 -7.02
C ILE A 140 4.00 11.01 -7.05
N PHE A 141 3.25 11.02 -5.95
CA PHE A 141 2.13 11.92 -5.71
C PHE A 141 2.53 12.93 -4.63
N LEU A 142 2.77 14.17 -5.05
CA LEU A 142 3.14 15.28 -4.19
C LEU A 142 1.91 16.12 -3.87
N SER A 143 1.80 16.51 -2.61
CA SER A 143 0.75 17.39 -2.11
C SER A 143 1.38 18.55 -1.35
N LYS A 144 1.04 19.79 -1.73
CA LYS A 144 1.42 21.02 -1.04
C LYS A 144 0.27 22.01 -1.16
N ASN A 145 -0.43 22.27 -0.06
CA ASN A 145 -1.67 23.03 -0.06
C ASN A 145 -1.75 24.00 1.12
N THR A 146 -2.54 25.03 0.97
CA THR A 146 -2.75 26.06 2.01
C THR A 146 -3.67 25.60 3.14
N THR A 147 -4.46 24.55 2.92
CA THR A 147 -5.43 24.00 3.89
C THR A 147 -5.41 22.46 3.88
N ASN A 148 -6.05 21.84 4.86
CA ASN A 148 -6.28 20.40 4.83
C ASN A 148 -7.00 20.00 3.55
N ASN A 149 -6.45 19.03 2.84
CA ASN A 149 -6.95 18.65 1.53
C ASN A 149 -7.42 17.17 1.49
N PHE A 150 -8.19 16.90 0.45
CA PHE A 150 -8.72 15.59 0.13
C PHE A 150 -8.51 15.30 -1.34
N ILE A 151 -7.69 14.30 -1.65
CA ILE A 151 -7.31 13.95 -3.02
C ILE A 151 -7.70 12.50 -3.31
N GLN A 152 -8.25 12.28 -4.52
CA GLN A 152 -8.62 10.97 -5.03
C GLN A 152 -7.77 10.63 -6.26
N TYR A 153 -7.13 9.46 -6.25
CA TYR A 153 -6.42 8.95 -7.42
C TYR A 153 -7.03 7.63 -7.87
N ARG A 154 -7.22 7.48 -9.18
CA ARG A 154 -7.65 6.22 -9.77
C ARG A 154 -6.71 5.85 -10.90
N ASN A 155 -5.96 4.77 -10.71
CA ASN A 155 -4.85 4.40 -11.57
C ASN A 155 -5.12 3.06 -12.24
N ARG A 156 -4.49 2.85 -13.41
CA ARG A 156 -4.60 1.62 -14.16
C ARG A 156 -3.26 1.21 -14.76
N ILE A 157 -2.91 -0.07 -14.62
CA ILE A 157 -1.73 -0.67 -15.20
C ILE A 157 -2.17 -1.91 -15.96
N ASP A 158 -1.94 -1.92 -17.27
CA ASP A 158 -2.25 -3.05 -18.16
C ASP A 158 -0.95 -3.58 -18.75
N LEU A 159 -0.60 -4.83 -18.43
CA LEU A 159 0.53 -5.55 -19.00
C LEU A 159 0.03 -6.57 -20.02
N ASN A 160 0.38 -6.38 -21.28
CA ASN A 160 0.07 -7.36 -22.32
C ASN A 160 0.96 -8.60 -22.19
N GLU A 161 0.62 -9.65 -22.94
CA GLU A 161 1.26 -10.96 -22.91
C GLU A 161 2.81 -10.87 -22.96
N ASN A 162 3.48 -11.63 -22.08
CA ASN A 162 4.93 -11.73 -22.01
C ASN A 162 5.63 -10.37 -21.85
N SER A 163 5.08 -9.47 -21.05
CA SER A 163 5.71 -8.18 -20.75
C SER A 163 6.10 -8.07 -19.27
N SER A 164 7.03 -7.19 -18.94
CA SER A 164 7.44 -7.00 -17.54
C SER A 164 7.87 -5.58 -17.21
N ILE A 165 7.47 -5.08 -16.03
CA ILE A 165 7.89 -3.79 -15.48
C ILE A 165 8.07 -3.84 -13.96
N LYS A 166 8.82 -2.85 -13.45
CA LYS A 166 8.92 -2.55 -12.01
C LYS A 166 8.41 -1.14 -11.75
N ILE A 167 7.58 -0.99 -10.74
CA ILE A 167 7.03 0.32 -10.33
C ILE A 167 7.36 0.57 -8.87
N ILE A 168 7.70 1.83 -8.56
CA ILE A 168 7.78 2.36 -7.20
C ILE A 168 6.73 3.44 -7.08
N GLU A 169 5.74 3.24 -6.22
CA GLU A 169 4.69 4.22 -5.96
C GLU A 169 4.85 4.80 -4.55
N HIS A 170 4.79 6.12 -4.44
CA HIS A 170 4.81 6.78 -3.14
C HIS A 170 4.05 8.11 -3.12
N PHE A 171 3.56 8.47 -1.93
CA PHE A 171 2.83 9.69 -1.65
C PHE A 171 3.62 10.56 -0.67
N LYS A 172 3.71 11.87 -0.92
CA LYS A 172 4.37 12.83 -0.01
C LYS A 172 3.55 14.09 0.18
N CYS A 173 3.29 14.43 1.44
CA CYS A 173 2.78 15.73 1.83
C CYS A 173 3.97 16.63 2.19
N LEU A 174 4.08 17.79 1.56
CA LEU A 174 5.22 18.73 1.71
C LEU A 174 4.92 19.86 2.69
N ASP A 175 3.67 20.05 3.06
CA ASP A 175 3.20 21.03 4.04
C ASP A 175 2.84 20.39 5.40
N LYS A 176 2.28 21.19 6.31
CA LYS A 176 1.83 20.75 7.64
C LYS A 176 0.30 20.68 7.76
N ASN A 177 -0.42 20.74 6.65
CA ASN A 177 -1.85 20.54 6.62
C ASN A 177 -2.15 19.06 6.46
N LEU A 178 -3.29 18.60 6.99
CA LEU A 178 -3.69 17.21 6.81
C LEU A 178 -4.00 16.95 5.33
N CYS A 179 -3.36 15.94 4.77
CA CYS A 179 -3.66 15.44 3.45
C CYS A 179 -4.31 14.06 3.56
N PHE A 180 -5.59 13.97 3.17
CA PHE A 180 -6.24 12.68 3.00
C PHE A 180 -6.17 12.25 1.54
N THR A 181 -5.42 11.19 1.29
CA THR A 181 -5.32 10.54 -0.03
C THR A 181 -6.10 9.23 -0.01
N ASN A 182 -7.03 9.08 -0.95
CA ASN A 182 -7.70 7.81 -1.21
C ASN A 182 -7.37 7.36 -2.63
N SER A 183 -6.57 6.33 -2.77
CA SER A 183 -6.08 5.80 -4.04
C SER A 183 -6.70 4.45 -4.37
N LEU A 184 -6.96 4.21 -5.65
CA LEU A 184 -7.31 2.91 -6.19
C LEU A 184 -6.46 2.64 -7.44
N THR A 185 -5.64 1.57 -7.39
CA THR A 185 -4.81 1.11 -8.51
C THR A 185 -5.28 -0.26 -8.98
N SER A 186 -5.69 -0.37 -10.24
CA SER A 186 -6.06 -1.63 -10.89
C SER A 186 -4.92 -2.10 -11.79
N ILE A 187 -4.43 -3.32 -11.54
CA ILE A 187 -3.34 -3.96 -12.28
C ILE A 187 -3.92 -5.17 -13.01
N ASN A 188 -3.78 -5.22 -14.33
CA ASN A 188 -4.24 -6.32 -15.16
C ASN A 188 -3.03 -6.96 -15.85
N LEU A 189 -2.84 -8.24 -15.57
CA LEU A 189 -1.73 -9.04 -16.06
C LEU A 189 -2.26 -10.06 -17.05
N GLU A 190 -1.93 -9.89 -18.33
CA GLU A 190 -2.18 -10.91 -19.35
C GLU A 190 -1.20 -12.08 -19.20
N LYS A 191 -1.40 -13.12 -19.98
CA LYS A 191 -0.63 -14.36 -19.96
C LYS A 191 0.88 -14.11 -19.93
N SER A 192 1.57 -14.77 -19.00
CA SER A 192 3.03 -14.73 -18.84
C SER A 192 3.60 -13.33 -18.58
N SER A 193 2.79 -12.35 -18.23
CA SER A 193 3.29 -11.04 -17.84
C SER A 193 3.76 -11.01 -16.38
N ASN A 194 4.61 -10.07 -16.04
CA ASN A 194 5.25 -9.97 -14.72
C ASN A 194 5.29 -8.51 -14.24
N ILE A 195 4.82 -8.26 -13.03
CA ILE A 195 4.95 -6.96 -12.37
C ILE A 195 5.63 -7.08 -11.00
N GLU A 196 6.53 -6.17 -10.72
CA GLU A 196 6.97 -5.85 -9.37
C GLU A 196 6.47 -4.45 -9.02
N PHE A 197 5.56 -4.36 -8.04
CA PHE A 197 4.96 -3.11 -7.61
C PHE A 197 5.34 -2.83 -6.17
N ASN A 198 6.10 -1.76 -5.96
CA ASN A 198 6.66 -1.40 -4.67
C ASN A 198 5.95 -0.17 -4.12
N LYS A 199 5.33 -0.30 -2.96
CA LYS A 199 4.66 0.79 -2.23
C LYS A 199 5.60 1.33 -1.17
N LEU A 200 6.22 2.48 -1.43
CA LEU A 200 7.08 3.17 -0.47
C LEU A 200 6.24 4.18 0.34
N GLN A 201 5.88 3.81 1.55
CA GLN A 201 5.00 4.56 2.44
C GLN A 201 5.78 5.12 3.64
N ASN A 202 6.68 6.05 3.34
CA ASN A 202 7.41 6.83 4.34
C ASN A 202 6.74 8.20 4.50
N HIS A 203 5.54 8.18 5.07
CA HIS A 203 4.67 9.33 5.22
C HIS A 203 5.02 10.14 6.47
N ASN A 204 4.69 11.43 6.46
CA ASN A 204 4.81 12.28 7.64
C ASN A 204 3.52 12.24 8.52
N ASP A 205 3.54 12.94 9.65
CA ASP A 205 2.44 13.00 10.62
C ASP A 205 1.18 13.73 10.12
N PHE A 206 1.20 14.29 8.92
CA PHE A 206 0.06 15.01 8.32
C PHE A 206 -0.63 14.19 7.23
N GLN A 207 -0.13 13.02 6.90
CA GLN A 207 -0.65 12.19 5.82
C GLN A 207 -1.55 11.08 6.34
N ILE A 208 -2.75 11.01 5.76
CA ILE A 208 -3.75 9.96 5.97
C ILE A 208 -3.97 9.28 4.62
N VAL A 209 -3.74 7.99 4.52
CA VAL A 209 -3.82 7.25 3.26
C VAL A 209 -4.76 6.06 3.39
N VAL A 210 -5.70 5.93 2.48
CA VAL A 210 -6.43 4.69 2.19
C VAL A 210 -6.09 4.29 0.77
N ASP A 211 -5.42 3.17 0.61
CA ASP A 211 -4.86 2.72 -0.65
C ASP A 211 -5.38 1.34 -1.01
N ASN A 212 -6.06 1.25 -2.15
CA ASN A 212 -6.63 0.02 -2.67
C ASN A 212 -5.85 -0.41 -3.92
N THR A 213 -5.34 -1.63 -3.93
CA THR A 213 -4.69 -2.22 -5.10
C THR A 213 -5.38 -3.53 -5.46
N ILE A 214 -5.85 -3.63 -6.70
CA ILE A 214 -6.55 -4.79 -7.23
C ILE A 214 -5.70 -5.37 -8.36
N ILE A 215 -5.32 -6.64 -8.24
CA ILE A 215 -4.47 -7.34 -9.19
C ILE A 215 -5.29 -8.47 -9.83
N ASN A 216 -5.47 -8.41 -11.14
CA ASN A 216 -6.10 -9.44 -11.94
C ASN A 216 -5.01 -10.19 -12.73
N GLN A 217 -4.89 -11.48 -12.51
CA GLN A 217 -3.85 -12.33 -13.10
C GLN A 217 -4.45 -13.34 -14.06
N ASP A 218 -3.95 -13.37 -15.30
CA ASP A 218 -4.24 -14.40 -16.27
C ASP A 218 -3.14 -15.49 -16.25
N GLU A 219 -3.30 -16.53 -17.06
CA GLU A 219 -2.48 -17.74 -17.09
C GLU A 219 -0.95 -17.43 -17.05
N LYS A 220 -0.23 -18.10 -16.14
CA LYS A 220 1.23 -18.00 -15.99
C LYS A 220 1.74 -16.58 -15.71
N SER A 221 0.92 -15.69 -15.19
CA SER A 221 1.35 -14.35 -14.80
C SER A 221 1.94 -14.33 -13.39
N TYR A 222 2.85 -13.39 -13.15
CA TYR A 222 3.59 -13.23 -11.91
C TYR A 222 3.35 -11.83 -11.34
N SER A 223 3.05 -11.74 -10.07
CA SER A 223 2.95 -10.47 -9.37
C SER A 223 3.73 -10.48 -8.07
N THR A 224 4.58 -9.48 -7.86
CA THR A 224 5.25 -9.23 -6.58
C THR A 224 4.85 -7.85 -6.10
N ILE A 225 4.21 -7.78 -4.94
CA ILE A 225 3.86 -6.51 -4.31
C ILE A 225 4.65 -6.38 -3.01
N ASN A 226 5.48 -5.34 -2.95
CA ASN A 226 6.26 -5.01 -1.74
C ASN A 226 5.64 -3.79 -1.06
N THR A 227 5.25 -3.94 0.21
CA THR A 227 4.69 -2.85 1.03
C THR A 227 5.71 -2.43 2.08
N LEU A 228 6.28 -1.24 1.92
CA LEU A 228 7.25 -0.65 2.85
C LEU A 228 6.56 0.46 3.65
N LEU A 229 5.90 0.09 4.75
CA LEU A 229 5.18 1.02 5.61
C LEU A 229 6.13 1.50 6.72
N LEU A 230 6.76 2.64 6.46
CA LEU A 230 7.86 3.18 7.26
C LEU A 230 7.47 4.43 8.05
N GLY A 231 6.22 4.82 8.06
CA GLY A 231 5.72 5.97 8.79
C GLY A 231 4.35 6.43 8.33
N GLY A 232 3.84 7.47 8.99
CA GLY A 232 2.57 8.12 8.64
C GLY A 232 1.57 8.17 9.78
N LYS A 233 0.77 9.23 9.79
CA LYS A 233 -0.28 9.37 10.80
C LYS A 233 -1.28 8.22 10.77
N PHE A 234 -1.68 7.83 9.56
CA PHE A 234 -2.62 6.77 9.31
C PHE A 234 -2.43 6.23 7.89
N THR A 235 -2.19 4.94 7.77
CA THR A 235 -2.12 4.28 6.46
C THR A 235 -2.92 2.98 6.50
N ARG A 236 -3.85 2.82 5.57
CA ARG A 236 -4.56 1.58 5.31
C ARG A 236 -4.30 1.10 3.89
N ASN A 237 -3.77 -0.11 3.77
CA ASN A 237 -3.58 -0.84 2.52
C ASN A 237 -4.61 -1.94 2.37
N ASN A 238 -5.28 -2.01 1.23
CA ASN A 238 -6.13 -3.12 0.83
C ASN A 238 -5.57 -3.70 -0.47
N LEU A 239 -4.94 -4.88 -0.41
CA LEU A 239 -4.40 -5.60 -1.56
C LEU A 239 -5.33 -6.76 -1.90
N SER A 240 -5.80 -6.84 -3.14
CA SER A 240 -6.69 -7.93 -3.59
C SER A 240 -6.13 -8.58 -4.85
N PHE A 241 -5.85 -9.87 -4.80
CA PHE A 241 -5.33 -10.67 -5.90
C PHE A 241 -6.41 -11.63 -6.39
N TYR A 242 -6.66 -11.61 -7.68
CA TYR A 242 -7.59 -12.51 -8.34
C TYR A 242 -6.82 -13.33 -9.38
N GLN A 243 -6.53 -14.57 -9.07
CA GLN A 243 -5.87 -15.52 -9.98
C GLN A 243 -6.93 -16.14 -10.91
N ASN A 244 -7.14 -15.48 -12.05
CA ASN A 244 -8.18 -15.82 -13.01
C ASN A 244 -7.71 -16.85 -14.05
N GLY A 245 -6.40 -17.18 -14.12
CA GLY A 245 -5.83 -18.23 -14.95
C GLY A 245 -5.12 -19.29 -14.13
N GLU A 246 -4.63 -20.35 -14.77
CA GLU A 246 -3.79 -21.37 -14.14
C GLU A 246 -2.32 -20.91 -14.06
N PHE A 247 -1.56 -21.52 -13.13
CA PHE A 247 -0.12 -21.26 -12.95
C PHE A 247 0.21 -19.79 -12.61
N CYS A 248 -0.71 -19.09 -11.98
CA CYS A 248 -0.43 -17.76 -11.46
C CYS A 248 0.40 -17.82 -10.19
N GLU A 249 1.30 -16.87 -10.02
CA GLU A 249 2.08 -16.69 -8.79
C GLU A 249 1.88 -15.27 -8.23
N SER A 250 1.56 -15.19 -6.93
CA SER A 250 1.37 -13.93 -6.21
C SER A 250 2.29 -13.87 -4.99
N ASN A 251 3.23 -12.94 -4.97
CA ASN A 251 4.15 -12.71 -3.87
C ASN A 251 3.81 -11.38 -3.17
N MET A 252 3.60 -11.41 -1.87
CA MET A 252 3.28 -10.24 -1.03
C MET A 252 4.31 -10.13 0.08
N ASN A 253 5.15 -9.10 0.03
CA ASN A 253 6.14 -8.86 1.07
C ASN A 253 5.84 -7.53 1.76
N GLY A 254 5.86 -7.51 3.09
CA GLY A 254 5.63 -6.32 3.87
C GLY A 254 6.71 -6.09 4.92
N VAL A 255 7.23 -4.87 4.98
CA VAL A 255 8.05 -4.37 6.09
C VAL A 255 7.31 -3.21 6.72
N VAL A 256 6.94 -3.35 7.99
CA VAL A 256 6.22 -2.33 8.75
C VAL A 256 7.10 -1.88 9.91
N ILE A 257 7.46 -0.59 9.96
CA ILE A 257 8.28 -0.03 11.04
C ILE A 257 7.63 1.27 11.51
N LEU A 258 6.97 1.21 12.66
CA LEU A 258 6.18 2.31 13.19
C LEU A 258 6.65 2.71 14.59
N ASN A 259 6.63 4.01 14.86
CA ASN A 259 6.93 4.59 16.18
C ASN A 259 5.95 5.72 16.54
N ASN A 260 6.18 6.44 17.62
CA ASN A 260 5.33 7.53 18.09
C ASN A 260 3.85 7.12 18.22
N ASN A 261 2.94 7.82 17.50
CA ASN A 261 1.52 7.50 17.44
C ASN A 261 1.10 7.06 16.02
N GLU A 262 2.02 6.56 15.23
CA GLU A 262 1.77 6.12 13.87
C GLU A 262 0.83 4.90 13.85
N PHE A 263 0.00 4.83 12.81
CA PHE A 263 -0.95 3.75 12.62
C PHE A 263 -0.83 3.14 11.23
N GLY A 264 -0.69 1.83 11.18
CA GLY A 264 -0.59 1.08 9.94
C GLY A 264 -1.53 -0.13 9.91
N ASP A 265 -2.30 -0.27 8.84
CA ASP A 265 -3.27 -1.34 8.66
C ASP A 265 -3.09 -1.97 7.28
N ASN A 266 -2.78 -3.26 7.23
CA ASN A 266 -2.57 -4.02 6.00
C ASN A 266 -3.61 -5.12 5.89
N HIS A 267 -4.42 -5.05 4.84
CA HIS A 267 -5.36 -6.08 4.46
C HIS A 267 -4.94 -6.71 3.15
N THR A 268 -4.83 -8.02 3.12
CA THR A 268 -4.53 -8.81 1.93
C THR A 268 -5.65 -9.79 1.66
N TYR A 269 -5.96 -9.99 0.40
CA TYR A 269 -6.93 -10.96 -0.06
C TYR A 269 -6.41 -11.65 -1.32
N VAL A 270 -6.33 -12.97 -1.30
CA VAL A 270 -5.97 -13.77 -2.47
C VAL A 270 -7.11 -14.71 -2.79
N ASP A 271 -7.63 -14.65 -4.01
CA ASP A 271 -8.69 -15.53 -4.54
C ASP A 271 -8.10 -16.48 -5.59
N HIS A 272 -7.80 -17.68 -5.17
CA HIS A 272 -7.40 -18.77 -6.05
C HIS A 272 -8.65 -19.35 -6.73
N LYS A 273 -8.85 -19.03 -8.01
CA LYS A 273 -10.01 -19.48 -8.79
C LYS A 273 -9.71 -20.67 -9.69
N ASN A 274 -8.44 -20.87 -10.04
CA ASN A 274 -7.98 -21.90 -10.98
C ASN A 274 -6.86 -22.73 -10.37
N ALA A 275 -6.62 -23.91 -10.94
CA ALA A 275 -5.64 -24.87 -10.44
C ALA A 275 -4.17 -24.44 -10.64
N ASN A 276 -3.27 -25.13 -9.95
CA ASN A 276 -1.80 -25.00 -10.10
C ASN A 276 -1.25 -23.59 -9.79
N CYS A 277 -1.91 -22.83 -8.92
CA CYS A 277 -1.49 -21.47 -8.56
C CYS A 277 -0.78 -21.45 -7.21
N GLU A 278 0.05 -20.40 -7.03
CA GLU A 278 0.82 -20.19 -5.80
C GLU A 278 0.58 -18.79 -5.23
N SER A 279 0.61 -18.67 -3.90
CA SER A 279 0.69 -17.40 -3.21
C SER A 279 1.60 -17.50 -1.99
N ASN A 280 2.51 -16.53 -1.85
CA ASN A 280 3.44 -16.41 -0.74
C ASN A 280 3.32 -15.05 -0.11
N GLU A 281 3.04 -15.00 1.18
CA GLU A 281 2.88 -13.77 1.92
C GLU A 281 3.80 -13.75 3.13
N LEU A 282 4.64 -12.71 3.21
CA LEU A 282 5.55 -12.48 4.33
C LEU A 282 5.46 -11.02 4.79
N TYR A 283 4.88 -10.78 5.97
CA TYR A 283 4.87 -9.47 6.62
C TYR A 283 5.69 -9.51 7.91
N LYS A 284 6.62 -8.57 8.05
CA LYS A 284 7.42 -8.33 9.26
C LYS A 284 7.10 -6.95 9.83
N GLY A 285 6.59 -6.92 11.07
CA GLY A 285 6.21 -5.69 11.76
C GLY A 285 7.10 -5.39 12.96
N VAL A 286 7.56 -4.15 13.10
CA VAL A 286 8.29 -3.62 14.24
C VAL A 286 7.56 -2.39 14.77
N TYR A 287 7.13 -2.44 16.02
CA TYR A 287 6.31 -1.42 16.65
C TYR A 287 6.95 -0.85 17.88
N LEU A 288 7.13 0.47 17.91
CA LEU A 288 7.75 1.23 18.99
C LEU A 288 6.75 2.23 19.59
N ASP A 289 7.07 2.77 20.76
CA ASP A 289 6.34 3.81 21.48
C ASP A 289 4.85 3.48 21.68
N LYS A 290 3.94 4.24 21.03
CA LYS A 290 2.48 4.05 21.06
C LYS A 290 1.91 3.69 19.70
N SER A 291 2.78 3.24 18.78
CA SER A 291 2.35 2.88 17.45
C SER A 291 1.42 1.67 17.44
N LYS A 292 0.57 1.59 16.44
CA LYS A 292 -0.43 0.54 16.34
C LYS A 292 -0.44 -0.07 14.94
N GLY A 293 -0.48 -1.40 14.89
CA GLY A 293 -0.62 -2.17 13.68
C GLY A 293 -1.93 -2.93 13.60
N VAL A 294 -2.38 -3.17 12.38
CA VAL A 294 -3.41 -4.14 12.04
C VAL A 294 -2.90 -4.95 10.84
N PHE A 295 -3.08 -6.25 10.89
CA PHE A 295 -2.89 -7.13 9.76
C PHE A 295 -4.11 -8.04 9.62
N ASN A 296 -4.70 -8.08 8.44
CA ASN A 296 -5.80 -8.97 8.13
C ASN A 296 -5.53 -9.62 6.78
N GLY A 297 -5.08 -10.87 6.78
CA GLY A 297 -4.77 -11.61 5.56
C GLY A 297 -5.77 -12.73 5.34
N LYS A 298 -6.39 -12.77 4.16
CA LYS A 298 -7.36 -13.78 3.80
C LYS A 298 -6.98 -14.49 2.50
N ILE A 299 -6.89 -15.80 2.57
CA ILE A 299 -6.71 -16.67 1.39
C ILE A 299 -8.01 -17.42 1.16
N MET A 300 -8.55 -17.30 -0.04
CA MET A 300 -9.70 -18.01 -0.54
C MET A 300 -9.25 -19.02 -1.60
N VAL A 301 -9.59 -20.30 -1.42
CA VAL A 301 -9.35 -21.35 -2.42
C VAL A 301 -10.68 -21.90 -2.86
N ARG A 302 -11.02 -21.70 -4.13
CA ARG A 302 -12.29 -22.13 -4.72
C ARG A 302 -12.32 -23.64 -4.94
N PRO A 303 -13.51 -24.29 -5.04
CA PRO A 303 -13.62 -25.76 -5.18
C PRO A 303 -12.81 -26.32 -6.36
N ASP A 304 -12.78 -25.63 -7.49
CA ASP A 304 -12.08 -26.07 -8.70
C ASP A 304 -10.57 -25.72 -8.69
N ALA A 305 -10.11 -24.94 -7.72
CA ALA A 305 -8.72 -24.53 -7.58
C ALA A 305 -7.89 -25.62 -6.88
N GLN A 306 -7.57 -26.69 -7.60
CA GLN A 306 -6.75 -27.79 -7.09
C GLN A 306 -5.25 -27.53 -7.27
N LYS A 307 -4.41 -28.21 -6.49
CA LYS A 307 -2.93 -28.09 -6.49
C LYS A 307 -2.45 -26.67 -6.18
N ILE A 308 -3.09 -26.03 -5.22
CA ILE A 308 -2.69 -24.74 -4.72
C ILE A 308 -1.60 -24.89 -3.65
N ASN A 309 -0.57 -24.04 -3.74
CA ASN A 309 0.39 -23.79 -2.67
C ASN A 309 0.19 -22.34 -2.15
N ALA A 310 -0.30 -22.19 -0.92
CA ALA A 310 -0.59 -20.89 -0.36
C ALA A 310 -0.02 -20.75 1.06
N PHE A 311 0.93 -19.84 1.24
CA PHE A 311 1.62 -19.63 2.51
C PHE A 311 1.49 -18.19 2.95
N GLN A 312 1.09 -17.99 4.21
CA GLN A 312 0.95 -16.66 4.81
C GLN A 312 1.71 -16.61 6.13
N ALA A 313 2.61 -15.65 6.27
CA ALA A 313 3.36 -15.39 7.51
C ALA A 313 3.26 -13.92 7.90
N ASN A 314 2.81 -13.65 9.14
CA ASN A 314 2.82 -12.33 9.74
C ASN A 314 3.54 -12.37 11.09
N ASN A 315 4.76 -11.88 11.14
CA ASN A 315 5.59 -11.89 12.34
C ASN A 315 5.83 -10.47 12.86
N ASN A 316 5.67 -10.25 14.14
CA ASN A 316 5.66 -8.93 14.72
C ASN A 316 6.50 -8.85 16.00
N LEU A 317 7.29 -7.79 16.14
CA LEU A 317 8.00 -7.40 17.35
C LEU A 317 7.38 -6.15 17.97
N LEU A 318 7.02 -6.25 19.24
CA LEU A 318 6.61 -5.13 20.08
C LEU A 318 7.81 -4.70 20.93
N LEU A 319 8.41 -3.56 20.61
CA LEU A 319 9.60 -3.04 21.29
C LEU A 319 9.27 -2.06 22.42
N SER A 320 7.98 -1.72 22.60
CA SER A 320 7.49 -0.83 23.65
C SER A 320 6.21 -1.39 24.28
N GLU A 321 5.98 -1.14 25.56
CA GLU A 321 4.80 -1.62 26.30
C GLU A 321 3.46 -1.05 25.77
N ASN A 322 3.49 0.15 25.18
CA ASN A 322 2.31 0.82 24.66
C ASN A 322 2.09 0.59 23.15
N SER A 323 2.99 -0.13 22.49
CA SER A 323 2.79 -0.54 21.11
C SER A 323 1.87 -1.75 21.02
N SER A 324 1.17 -1.90 19.92
CA SER A 324 0.23 -3.01 19.75
C SER A 324 0.02 -3.39 18.28
N ILE A 325 -0.34 -4.64 18.04
CA ILE A 325 -0.82 -5.12 16.74
C ILE A 325 -2.02 -6.06 16.93
N ASN A 326 -3.00 -5.93 16.03
CA ASN A 326 -4.07 -6.88 15.86
C ASN A 326 -3.83 -7.66 14.57
N SER A 327 -3.56 -8.95 14.65
CA SER A 327 -3.31 -9.82 13.50
C SER A 327 -4.42 -10.87 13.36
N LYS A 328 -5.00 -10.96 12.14
CA LYS A 328 -6.11 -11.86 11.81
C LYS A 328 -5.83 -12.60 10.51
N PRO A 329 -5.00 -13.65 10.49
CA PRO A 329 -4.83 -14.49 9.32
C PRO A 329 -6.05 -15.42 9.16
N GLN A 330 -6.54 -15.59 7.92
CA GLN A 330 -7.73 -16.39 7.60
C GLN A 330 -7.49 -17.26 6.37
N LEU A 331 -7.95 -18.52 6.44
CA LEU A 331 -7.96 -19.46 5.33
C LEU A 331 -9.40 -19.95 5.10
N GLU A 332 -9.91 -19.79 3.89
CA GLU A 332 -11.19 -20.35 3.45
C GLU A 332 -10.91 -21.30 2.28
N ILE A 333 -10.85 -22.59 2.57
CA ILE A 333 -10.39 -23.62 1.63
C ILE A 333 -11.55 -24.55 1.30
N TYR A 334 -11.90 -24.60 0.02
CA TYR A 334 -12.99 -25.42 -0.51
C TYR A 334 -12.52 -26.50 -1.51
N ALA A 335 -11.19 -26.65 -1.70
CA ALA A 335 -10.56 -27.66 -2.54
C ALA A 335 -9.80 -28.68 -1.67
N ASP A 336 -9.61 -29.91 -2.16
CA ASP A 336 -9.05 -31.03 -1.40
C ASP A 336 -7.53 -31.20 -1.60
N ASP A 337 -7.03 -31.03 -2.82
CA ASP A 337 -5.61 -31.22 -3.17
C ASP A 337 -4.85 -29.88 -3.10
N VAL A 338 -4.57 -29.44 -1.87
CA VAL A 338 -3.89 -28.15 -1.63
C VAL A 338 -2.88 -28.22 -0.48
N LYS A 339 -1.89 -27.31 -0.50
CA LYS A 339 -0.95 -27.07 0.59
C LYS A 339 -1.09 -25.62 1.05
N CYS A 340 -1.87 -25.43 2.10
CA CYS A 340 -2.13 -24.10 2.64
C CYS A 340 -1.72 -24.02 4.10
N SER A 341 -1.03 -22.97 4.47
CA SER A 341 -0.71 -22.70 5.88
C SER A 341 -0.66 -21.21 6.17
N HIS A 342 -0.95 -20.87 7.42
CA HIS A 342 -0.66 -19.53 7.93
C HIS A 342 0.12 -19.62 9.24
N GLY A 343 0.96 -18.59 9.49
CA GLY A 343 1.67 -18.39 10.74
C GLY A 343 1.55 -16.95 11.19
N CYS A 344 1.35 -16.75 12.49
CA CYS A 344 1.37 -15.42 13.08
C CYS A 344 2.12 -15.46 14.39
N THR A 345 3.04 -14.51 14.57
CA THR A 345 3.73 -14.31 15.84
C THR A 345 3.64 -12.87 16.28
N ILE A 346 3.40 -12.66 17.57
CA ILE A 346 3.49 -11.35 18.22
C ILE A 346 4.35 -11.57 19.45
N GLY A 347 5.51 -10.95 19.51
CA GLY A 347 6.46 -11.18 20.57
C GLY A 347 7.37 -9.99 20.84
N GLN A 348 8.34 -10.22 21.71
CA GLN A 348 9.42 -9.31 22.04
C GLN A 348 10.73 -9.95 21.59
N LEU A 349 11.83 -9.20 21.66
CA LEU A 349 13.16 -9.75 21.43
C LEU A 349 13.48 -10.84 22.47
N ASP A 350 14.17 -11.87 22.03
CA ASP A 350 14.62 -12.97 22.91
C ASP A 350 15.63 -12.46 23.94
N ASP A 351 15.26 -12.54 25.21
CA ASP A 351 16.10 -12.11 26.33
C ASP A 351 17.40 -12.92 26.43
N ASN A 352 17.41 -14.20 26.04
CA ASN A 352 18.61 -15.01 26.01
C ASN A 352 19.59 -14.54 24.92
N ALA A 353 19.06 -14.19 23.74
CA ALA A 353 19.87 -13.62 22.66
C ALA A 353 20.45 -12.26 23.08
N LEU A 354 19.64 -11.38 23.68
CA LEU A 354 20.11 -10.11 24.24
C LEU A 354 21.16 -10.30 25.29
N PHE A 355 20.98 -11.23 26.25
CA PHE A 355 21.95 -11.55 27.28
C PHE A 355 23.26 -12.06 26.69
N TYR A 356 23.20 -12.99 25.73
CA TYR A 356 24.36 -13.53 25.04
C TYR A 356 25.19 -12.44 24.36
N MET A 357 24.56 -11.55 23.62
CA MET A 357 25.23 -10.42 22.94
C MET A 357 25.92 -9.49 23.96
N ARG A 358 25.26 -9.21 25.09
CA ARG A 358 25.84 -8.39 26.16
C ARG A 358 27.05 -9.04 26.82
N THR A 359 27.07 -10.36 26.98
CA THR A 359 28.25 -11.08 27.49
C THR A 359 29.46 -11.01 26.56
N ARG A 360 29.23 -10.66 25.27
CA ARG A 360 30.26 -10.42 24.26
C ARG A 360 30.70 -8.96 24.18
N GLY A 361 30.23 -8.10 25.08
CA GLY A 361 30.60 -6.68 25.13
C GLY A 361 29.76 -5.75 24.26
N ILE A 362 28.69 -6.26 23.65
CA ILE A 362 27.77 -5.43 22.88
C ILE A 362 26.81 -4.69 23.81
N SER A 363 26.59 -3.38 23.61
CA SER A 363 25.66 -2.62 24.44
C SER A 363 24.23 -3.19 24.34
N LYS A 364 23.37 -2.88 25.32
CA LYS A 364 21.97 -3.35 25.27
C LYS A 364 21.22 -2.76 24.03
N GLU A 365 21.50 -1.52 23.75
CA GLU A 365 20.92 -0.77 22.63
C GLU A 365 21.36 -1.37 21.29
N ASP A 366 22.66 -1.60 21.09
CA ASP A 366 23.18 -2.21 19.87
C ASP A 366 22.66 -3.65 19.70
N ALA A 367 22.60 -4.42 20.78
CA ALA A 367 22.06 -5.78 20.74
C ALA A 367 20.59 -5.82 20.30
N LYS A 368 19.76 -4.93 20.85
CA LYS A 368 18.36 -4.78 20.41
C LYS A 368 18.25 -4.48 18.92
N THR A 369 19.08 -3.58 18.46
CA THR A 369 19.16 -3.17 17.07
C THR A 369 19.50 -4.33 16.16
N ILE A 370 20.63 -4.99 16.42
CA ILE A 370 21.10 -6.10 15.59
C ILE A 370 20.01 -7.18 15.48
N LEU A 371 19.36 -7.51 16.61
CA LEU A 371 18.29 -8.50 16.61
C LEU A 371 17.03 -8.02 15.84
N THR A 372 16.71 -6.73 15.93
CA THR A 372 15.59 -6.16 15.17
C THR A 372 15.88 -6.14 13.67
N PHE A 373 17.12 -5.80 13.28
CA PHE A 373 17.54 -5.90 11.87
C PHE A 373 17.51 -7.33 11.37
N ALA A 374 18.05 -8.28 12.12
CA ALA A 374 18.01 -9.70 11.77
C ALA A 374 16.57 -10.22 11.59
N PHE A 375 15.63 -9.73 12.41
CA PHE A 375 14.23 -10.07 12.28
C PHE A 375 13.60 -9.52 10.99
N ALA A 376 13.89 -8.26 10.62
CA ALA A 376 13.32 -7.60 9.45
C ALA A 376 14.01 -8.01 8.15
N SER A 377 15.29 -8.47 8.21
CA SER A 377 16.11 -8.76 7.02
C SER A 377 15.46 -9.77 6.08
N GLU A 378 14.75 -10.77 6.60
CA GLU A 378 14.06 -11.78 5.79
C GLU A 378 13.07 -11.18 4.78
N ALA A 379 12.36 -10.10 5.14
CA ALA A 379 11.46 -9.40 4.23
C ALA A 379 12.20 -8.34 3.39
N ILE A 380 13.23 -7.70 3.94
CA ILE A 380 14.04 -6.71 3.21
C ILE A 380 14.82 -7.38 2.07
N GLU A 381 15.32 -8.58 2.26
CA GLU A 381 16.06 -9.36 1.24
C GLU A 381 15.19 -9.82 0.06
N LYS A 382 13.86 -9.72 0.18
CA LYS A 382 12.93 -9.97 -0.94
C LYS A 382 12.84 -8.80 -1.92
N LEU A 383 13.33 -7.61 -1.52
CA LEU A 383 13.34 -6.44 -2.38
C LEU A 383 14.40 -6.60 -3.47
N THR A 384 14.01 -6.44 -4.74
CA THR A 384 14.93 -6.53 -5.87
C THR A 384 15.51 -5.17 -6.28
N ILE A 385 15.08 -4.09 -5.64
CA ILE A 385 15.54 -2.72 -5.85
C ILE A 385 16.37 -2.32 -4.62
N ASP A 386 17.69 -2.29 -4.78
CA ASP A 386 18.64 -2.02 -3.68
C ASP A 386 18.33 -0.70 -2.95
N GLU A 387 17.93 0.33 -3.70
CA GLU A 387 17.60 1.65 -3.15
C GLU A 387 16.44 1.60 -2.14
N LEU A 388 15.44 0.75 -2.37
CA LEU A 388 14.33 0.55 -1.43
C LEU A 388 14.78 -0.20 -0.18
N ALA A 389 15.67 -1.18 -0.32
CA ALA A 389 16.27 -1.88 0.80
C ALA A 389 17.08 -0.90 1.68
N ASP A 390 17.87 -0.02 1.06
CA ASP A 390 18.67 0.99 1.76
C ASP A 390 17.82 2.03 2.48
N ILE A 391 16.73 2.52 1.84
CA ILE A 391 15.77 3.42 2.46
C ILE A 391 15.14 2.75 3.69
N THR A 392 14.71 1.49 3.54
CA THR A 392 14.08 0.75 4.64
C THR A 392 15.03 0.58 5.83
N LYS A 393 16.29 0.23 5.57
CA LYS A 393 17.33 0.12 6.62
C LYS A 393 17.57 1.45 7.32
N LYS A 394 17.75 2.55 6.57
CA LYS A 394 17.95 3.91 7.11
C LYS A 394 16.79 4.37 7.98
N GLU A 395 15.55 4.16 7.55
CA GLU A 395 14.38 4.53 8.37
C GLU A 395 14.29 3.66 9.63
N MET A 396 14.66 2.38 9.57
CA MET A 396 14.73 1.53 10.75
C MET A 396 15.80 2.03 11.73
N GLU A 397 17.01 2.36 11.25
CA GLU A 397 18.08 2.95 12.07
C GLU A 397 17.60 4.20 12.79
N LYS A 398 17.01 5.12 12.05
CA LYS A 398 16.47 6.39 12.55
C LYS A 398 15.42 6.16 13.66
N LYS A 399 14.46 5.24 13.45
CA LYS A 399 13.41 4.96 14.42
C LYS A 399 13.89 4.20 15.65
N LEU A 400 14.95 3.43 15.53
CA LEU A 400 15.61 2.76 16.65
C LEU A 400 16.58 3.69 17.41
N ASN A 401 16.68 4.98 17.04
CA ASN A 401 17.57 5.98 17.62
C ASN A 401 19.07 5.58 17.57
N LEU A 402 19.49 5.01 16.44
CA LEU A 402 20.86 4.58 16.29
C LEU A 402 21.69 5.59 15.54
N SER A 403 22.84 5.88 16.14
CA SER A 403 24.01 6.35 15.44
C SER A 403 24.91 5.13 15.23
N LEU A 404 24.77 4.45 14.12
CA LEU A 404 25.84 3.57 13.67
C LEU A 404 26.96 4.51 13.17
N ASN A 405 27.94 4.80 14.05
CA ASN A 405 29.20 5.45 13.71
C ASN A 405 30.07 4.50 12.88
#